data_f30dbe3555d95ff6f073ea7f720cc004
#
_entry.id   f30dbe3555d95ff6f073ea7f720cc004
#
_cell.length_a   1.000
_cell.length_b   1.000
_cell.length_c   1.000
_cell.angle_alpha   90.00
_cell.angle_beta   90.00
_cell.angle_gamma   90.00
#
_symmetry.space_group_name_H-M   'P 1'
#
loop_
_entity.id
_entity.type
_entity.pdbx_description
1 polymer ?
#
loop_
_entity_poly.entity_id
_entity_poly.type
_entity_poly.pdbx_seq_one_letter_code
_entity_poly.pdbx_strand_id
1 'polypeptide(L)'
;MKLWASDFGTFKYTRNGSLVRIVGNNVVSRGDKVYTRFTVELVELSPIESVNNGLFKFETYNVNEYGQFNPLGESGLDIISEHPLTKEQLAGYYKTVLERQLATHEQEANYHFQHCEILRAKIEQAERGFYE
;
A
#
# COMPACT_ATOMS: atom_id res chain seq x y z
N MET A 1 3.11 -5.92 -19.98
CA MET A 1 4.54 -5.94 -19.63
C MET A 1 4.86 -7.27 -18.98
N LYS A 2 5.80 -8.01 -19.53
CA LYS A 2 6.20 -9.29 -18.96
C LYS A 2 7.08 -9.09 -17.73
N LEU A 3 6.76 -9.80 -16.63
CA LEU A 3 7.50 -9.78 -15.38
C LEU A 3 8.39 -11.02 -15.28
N TRP A 4 9.54 -10.85 -14.65
CA TRP A 4 10.53 -11.89 -14.46
C TRP A 4 10.89 -11.99 -12.96
N ALA A 5 11.42 -13.11 -12.54
CA ALA A 5 11.88 -13.27 -11.15
C ALA A 5 12.89 -12.19 -10.73
N SER A 6 13.70 -11.71 -11.68
CA SER A 6 14.65 -10.62 -11.46
C SER A 6 14.01 -9.26 -11.17
N ASP A 7 12.69 -9.12 -11.42
CA ASP A 7 11.96 -7.89 -11.11
C ASP A 7 11.65 -7.74 -9.61
N PHE A 8 11.94 -8.76 -8.80
CA PHE A 8 11.74 -8.68 -7.35
C PHE A 8 12.43 -7.44 -6.78
N GLY A 9 11.68 -6.69 -5.99
CA GLY A 9 12.14 -5.45 -5.37
C GLY A 9 12.14 -4.23 -6.29
N THR A 10 11.76 -4.38 -7.55
CA THR A 10 11.69 -3.25 -8.49
C THR A 10 10.35 -2.54 -8.39
N PHE A 11 10.35 -1.28 -8.85
CA PHE A 11 9.15 -0.45 -8.88
C PHE A 11 8.60 -0.38 -10.30
N LYS A 12 7.29 -0.37 -10.39
CA LYS A 12 6.56 -0.35 -11.66
C LYS A 12 5.40 0.64 -11.58
N TYR A 13 4.87 1.02 -12.73
CA TYR A 13 3.63 1.79 -12.82
C TYR A 13 2.47 0.90 -13.22
N THR A 14 1.33 1.15 -12.63
CA THR A 14 0.06 0.55 -13.06
C THR A 14 -0.59 1.40 -14.15
N ARG A 15 -1.62 0.83 -14.79
CA ARG A 15 -2.40 1.52 -15.83
C ARG A 15 -3.07 2.79 -15.30
N ASN A 16 -3.50 2.79 -14.05
CA ASN A 16 -4.09 3.98 -13.41
C ASN A 16 -3.06 4.98 -12.88
N GLY A 17 -1.76 4.74 -13.10
CA GLY A 17 -0.69 5.65 -12.70
C GLY A 17 -0.21 5.48 -11.27
N SER A 18 -0.59 4.42 -10.59
CA SER A 18 -0.12 4.14 -9.23
C SER A 18 1.28 3.56 -9.24
N LEU A 19 2.05 3.86 -8.18
CA LEU A 19 3.37 3.30 -7.96
C LEU A 19 3.25 2.00 -7.17
N VAL A 20 3.84 0.94 -7.70
CA VAL A 20 3.83 -0.38 -7.08
C VAL A 20 5.24 -0.96 -7.00
N ARG A 21 5.43 -1.93 -6.12
CA ARG A 21 6.70 -2.65 -5.96
C ARG A 21 6.43 -4.14 -6.05
N ILE A 22 7.28 -4.86 -6.77
CA ILE A 22 7.21 -6.31 -6.84
C ILE A 22 7.83 -6.88 -5.56
N VAL A 23 7.04 -7.57 -4.74
CA VAL A 23 7.46 -8.03 -3.42
C VAL A 23 7.53 -9.55 -3.31
N GLY A 24 7.09 -10.26 -4.33
CA GLY A 24 7.17 -11.72 -4.33
C GLY A 24 6.77 -12.33 -5.64
N ASN A 25 7.10 -13.61 -5.78
CA ASN A 25 6.62 -14.44 -6.88
C ASN A 25 6.39 -15.85 -6.37
N ASN A 26 5.48 -16.57 -7.01
CA ASN A 26 5.29 -17.98 -6.76
C ASN A 26 4.77 -18.67 -8.02
N VAL A 27 5.00 -19.97 -8.06
CA VAL A 27 4.53 -20.82 -9.16
C VAL A 27 3.24 -21.49 -8.71
N VAL A 28 2.20 -21.34 -9.52
CA VAL A 28 0.89 -21.95 -9.28
C VAL A 28 0.64 -22.99 -10.35
N SER A 29 0.26 -24.17 -9.93
CA SER A 29 -0.03 -25.30 -10.81
C SER A 29 -1.54 -25.53 -10.86
N ARG A 30 -2.11 -25.55 -12.06
CA ARG A 30 -3.52 -25.91 -12.27
C ARG A 30 -3.61 -26.93 -13.41
N GLY A 31 -3.86 -28.18 -13.07
CA GLY A 31 -3.86 -29.27 -14.05
C GLY A 31 -2.47 -29.41 -14.67
N ASP A 32 -2.41 -29.43 -16.01
CA ASP A 32 -1.15 -29.53 -16.75
C ASP A 32 -0.43 -28.21 -16.96
N LYS A 33 -1.00 -27.09 -16.48
CA LYS A 33 -0.46 -25.76 -16.69
C LYS A 33 0.20 -25.24 -15.42
N VAL A 34 1.35 -24.59 -15.63
CA VAL A 34 2.13 -23.94 -14.58
C VAL A 34 2.17 -22.45 -14.88
N TYR A 35 1.81 -21.64 -13.89
CA TYR A 35 1.77 -20.19 -14.00
C TYR A 35 2.70 -19.58 -12.97
N THR A 36 3.38 -18.51 -13.36
CA THR A 36 4.08 -17.65 -12.40
C THR A 36 3.16 -16.50 -12.04
N ARG A 37 2.98 -16.29 -10.74
CA ARG A 37 2.18 -15.21 -10.19
C ARG A 37 3.09 -14.31 -9.38
N PHE A 38 2.92 -12.99 -9.55
CA PHE A 38 3.71 -11.99 -8.85
C PHE A 38 2.82 -11.30 -7.82
N THR A 39 3.38 -11.12 -6.62
CA THR A 39 2.75 -10.33 -5.57
C THR A 39 3.28 -8.91 -5.65
N VAL A 40 2.37 -7.96 -5.66
CA VAL A 40 2.65 -6.55 -5.87
C VAL A 40 2.14 -5.77 -4.66
N GLU A 41 2.97 -4.88 -4.15
CA GLU A 41 2.61 -3.95 -3.08
C GLU A 41 2.28 -2.59 -3.67
N LEU A 42 1.11 -2.06 -3.35
CA LEU A 42 0.70 -0.73 -3.76
C LEU A 42 1.37 0.30 -2.84
N VAL A 43 2.32 1.06 -3.39
CA VAL A 43 3.11 2.04 -2.64
C VAL A 43 2.42 3.38 -2.58
N GLU A 44 2.02 3.90 -3.73
CA GLU A 44 1.36 5.20 -3.83
C GLU A 44 0.23 5.14 -4.84
N LEU A 45 -0.96 5.51 -4.40
CA LEU A 45 -2.11 5.62 -5.28
C LEU A 45 -1.92 6.74 -6.30
N SER A 46 -2.51 6.58 -7.50
CA SER A 46 -2.55 7.65 -8.48
C SER A 46 -3.20 8.90 -7.87
N PRO A 47 -2.86 10.11 -8.38
CA PRO A 47 -3.46 11.35 -7.86
C PRO A 47 -4.99 11.34 -7.89
N ILE A 48 -5.59 10.67 -8.85
CA ILE A 48 -7.06 10.56 -8.96
C ILE A 48 -7.63 9.75 -7.79
N GLU A 49 -7.01 8.63 -7.43
CA GLU A 49 -7.46 7.79 -6.33
C GLU A 49 -7.06 8.34 -4.97
N SER A 50 -5.91 9.00 -4.85
CA SER A 50 -5.46 9.60 -3.60
C SER A 50 -6.34 10.73 -3.12
N VAL A 51 -6.97 11.47 -4.03
CA VAL A 51 -7.96 12.50 -3.69
C VAL A 51 -9.14 11.91 -2.93
N ASN A 52 -9.54 10.70 -3.27
CA ASN A 52 -10.68 10.04 -2.63
C ASN A 52 -10.31 9.35 -1.31
N ASN A 53 -9.08 8.88 -1.18
CA ASN A 53 -8.66 8.06 -0.04
C ASN A 53 -7.65 8.75 0.87
N GLY A 54 -6.91 9.75 0.40
CA GLY A 54 -5.99 10.58 1.19
C GLY A 54 -4.82 9.84 1.84
N LEU A 55 -4.66 8.55 1.63
CA LEU A 55 -3.71 7.69 2.33
C LEU A 55 -2.93 6.81 1.35
N PHE A 56 -1.66 6.60 1.67
CA PHE A 56 -0.88 5.54 1.04
C PHE A 56 -1.37 4.20 1.58
N LYS A 57 -1.58 3.24 0.69
CA LYS A 57 -2.00 1.90 1.08
C LYS A 57 -0.91 0.91 0.70
N PHE A 58 -0.39 0.20 1.67
CA PHE A 58 0.57 -0.89 1.44
C PHE A 58 -0.17 -2.22 1.28
N GLU A 59 -1.27 -2.20 0.56
CA GLU A 59 -2.02 -3.39 0.23
C GLU A 59 -1.29 -4.18 -0.85
N THR A 60 -1.37 -5.48 -0.76
CA THR A 60 -0.81 -6.39 -1.77
C THR A 60 -1.91 -6.98 -2.63
N TYR A 61 -1.59 -7.22 -3.89
CA TYR A 61 -2.44 -7.96 -4.81
C TYR A 61 -1.56 -8.80 -5.75
N ASN A 62 -2.19 -9.67 -6.51
CA ASN A 62 -1.46 -10.57 -7.39
C ASN A 62 -1.73 -10.23 -8.86
N VAL A 63 -0.69 -10.37 -9.68
CA VAL A 63 -0.77 -10.26 -11.13
C VAL A 63 -0.12 -11.48 -11.76
N ASN A 64 -0.47 -11.79 -13.02
CA ASN A 64 0.18 -12.85 -13.76
C ASN A 64 1.56 -12.42 -14.29
N GLU A 65 2.25 -13.30 -15.00
CA GLU A 65 3.56 -12.99 -15.56
C GLU A 65 3.55 -11.88 -16.61
N TYR A 66 2.38 -11.53 -17.14
CA TYR A 66 2.21 -10.43 -18.09
C TYR A 66 1.78 -9.13 -17.41
N GLY A 67 1.80 -9.09 -16.08
CA GLY A 67 1.41 -7.92 -15.31
C GLY A 67 -0.09 -7.67 -15.25
N GLN A 68 -0.91 -8.64 -15.65
CA GLN A 68 -2.36 -8.50 -15.67
C GLN A 68 -2.99 -8.88 -14.33
N PHE A 69 -3.80 -7.99 -13.79
CA PHE A 69 -4.60 -8.26 -12.60
C PHE A 69 -5.76 -9.21 -12.91
N ASN A 70 -6.41 -8.98 -14.06
CA ASN A 70 -7.48 -9.84 -14.56
C ASN A 70 -7.16 -10.21 -16.02
N PRO A 71 -6.80 -11.48 -16.31
CA PRO A 71 -6.44 -11.87 -17.67
C PRO A 71 -7.60 -11.79 -18.67
N LEU A 72 -8.83 -11.65 -18.20
CA LEU A 72 -10.02 -11.57 -19.03
C LEU A 72 -10.38 -10.14 -19.46
N GLY A 73 -9.68 -9.13 -18.95
CA GLY A 73 -9.97 -7.74 -19.29
C GLY A 73 -8.94 -6.78 -18.73
N GLU A 74 -8.96 -5.55 -19.21
CA GLU A 74 -8.10 -4.50 -18.73
C GLU A 74 -8.50 -4.04 -17.33
N SER A 75 -7.51 -3.73 -16.51
CA SER A 75 -7.70 -3.20 -15.17
C SER A 75 -6.75 -2.04 -14.92
N GLY A 76 -7.18 -1.07 -14.13
CA GLY A 76 -6.31 0.00 -13.65
C GLY A 76 -5.12 -0.51 -12.83
N LEU A 77 -5.21 -1.72 -12.29
CA LEU A 77 -4.15 -2.38 -11.51
C LEU A 77 -3.14 -3.14 -12.36
N ASP A 78 -3.34 -3.21 -13.67
CA ASP A 78 -2.38 -3.85 -14.57
C ASP A 78 -1.06 -3.09 -14.56
N ILE A 79 0.05 -3.84 -14.50
CA ILE A 79 1.40 -3.26 -14.58
C ILE A 79 1.72 -3.03 -16.06
N ILE A 80 1.98 -1.78 -16.43
CA ILE A 80 2.18 -1.42 -17.83
C ILE A 80 3.57 -0.89 -18.15
N SER A 81 4.33 -0.41 -17.16
CA SER A 81 5.64 0.17 -17.43
C SER A 81 6.54 0.15 -16.21
N GLU A 82 7.85 0.25 -16.49
CA GLU A 82 8.83 0.48 -15.45
C GLU A 82 8.78 1.93 -14.99
N HIS A 83 9.09 2.16 -13.72
CA HIS A 83 9.23 3.51 -13.22
C HIS A 83 10.48 4.15 -13.83
N PRO A 84 10.41 5.42 -14.28
CA PRO A 84 11.54 6.06 -14.95
C PRO A 84 12.74 6.38 -14.04
N LEU A 85 12.56 6.35 -12.72
CA LEU A 85 13.64 6.61 -11.78
C LEU A 85 14.48 5.36 -11.55
N THR A 86 15.72 5.56 -11.10
CA THR A 86 16.59 4.44 -10.75
C THR A 86 16.09 3.73 -9.49
N LYS A 87 16.57 2.50 -9.28
CA LYS A 87 16.23 1.69 -8.12
C LYS A 87 16.59 2.41 -6.81
N GLU A 88 17.74 3.08 -6.75
CA GLU A 88 18.20 3.83 -5.58
C GLU A 88 17.33 5.05 -5.29
N GLN A 89 16.95 5.79 -6.33
CA GLN A 89 16.06 6.95 -6.19
C GLN A 89 14.68 6.53 -5.69
N LEU A 90 14.16 5.42 -6.20
CA LEU A 90 12.87 4.88 -5.76
C LEU A 90 12.94 4.34 -4.33
N ALA A 91 14.04 3.72 -3.94
CA ALA A 91 14.22 3.24 -2.56
C ALA A 91 14.18 4.40 -1.57
N GLY A 92 14.83 5.53 -1.90
CA GLY A 92 14.78 6.73 -1.10
C GLY A 92 13.38 7.33 -1.01
N TYR A 93 12.67 7.37 -2.12
CA TYR A 93 11.29 7.83 -2.15
C TYR A 93 10.37 6.92 -1.32
N TYR A 94 10.51 5.61 -1.46
CA TYR A 94 9.74 4.63 -0.69
C TYR A 94 9.97 4.81 0.82
N LYS A 95 11.21 5.02 1.22
CA LYS A 95 11.54 5.30 2.63
C LYS A 95 10.82 6.55 3.12
N THR A 96 10.81 7.62 2.31
CA THR A 96 10.11 8.87 2.66
C THR A 96 8.61 8.63 2.84
N VAL A 97 7.99 7.82 1.99
CA VAL A 97 6.57 7.47 2.10
C VAL A 97 6.30 6.73 3.41
N LEU A 98 7.15 5.76 3.75
CA LEU A 98 7.04 5.02 5.01
C LEU A 98 7.17 5.93 6.23
N GLU A 99 8.12 6.84 6.21
CA GLU A 99 8.33 7.80 7.29
C GLU A 99 7.11 8.71 7.49
N ARG A 100 6.49 9.16 6.40
CA ARG A 100 5.25 9.96 6.47
C ARG A 100 4.11 9.17 7.10
N GLN A 101 3.96 7.91 6.73
CA GLN A 101 2.93 7.05 7.31
C GLN A 101 3.15 6.81 8.80
N LEU A 102 4.41 6.56 9.18
CA LEU A 102 4.76 6.40 10.58
C LEU A 102 4.39 7.65 11.38
N ALA A 103 4.77 8.83 10.88
CA ALA A 103 4.45 10.10 11.53
C ALA A 103 2.94 10.31 11.68
N THR A 104 2.16 9.96 10.66
CA THR A 104 0.70 10.07 10.72
C THR A 104 0.12 9.17 11.80
N HIS A 105 0.55 7.91 11.87
CA HIS A 105 0.08 6.98 12.88
C HIS A 105 0.52 7.39 14.30
N GLU A 106 1.70 7.94 14.45
CA GLU A 106 2.17 8.47 15.74
C GLU A 106 1.30 9.63 16.20
N GLN A 107 0.93 10.54 15.30
CA GLN A 107 0.03 11.64 15.63
C GLN A 107 -1.36 11.14 16.05
N GLU A 108 -1.89 10.18 15.34
CA GLU A 108 -3.19 9.55 15.70
C GLU A 108 -3.12 8.86 17.06
N ALA A 109 -2.04 8.15 17.36
CA ALA A 109 -1.85 7.50 18.63
C ALA A 109 -1.80 8.52 19.78
N ASN A 110 -1.09 9.63 19.61
CA ASN A 110 -1.04 10.70 20.59
C ASN A 110 -2.41 11.34 20.79
N TYR A 111 -3.15 11.57 19.72
CA TYR A 111 -4.51 12.10 19.80
C TYR A 111 -5.42 11.17 20.61
N HIS A 112 -5.39 9.89 20.33
CA HIS A 112 -6.20 8.91 21.05
C HIS A 112 -5.80 8.81 22.52
N PHE A 113 -4.51 8.86 22.81
CA PHE A 113 -4.02 8.85 24.19
C PHE A 113 -4.57 10.03 24.99
N GLN A 114 -4.46 11.26 24.43
CA GLN A 114 -4.98 12.46 25.08
C GLN A 114 -6.49 12.40 25.28
N HIS A 115 -7.21 11.88 24.31
CA HIS A 115 -8.65 11.73 24.38
C HIS A 115 -9.06 10.73 25.48
N CYS A 116 -8.32 9.64 25.62
CA CYS A 116 -8.52 8.68 26.71
C CYS A 116 -8.32 9.33 28.10
N GLU A 117 -7.32 10.19 28.25
CA GLU A 117 -7.10 10.90 29.50
C GLU A 117 -8.25 11.83 29.85
N ILE A 118 -8.77 12.56 28.86
CA ILE A 118 -9.93 13.44 29.05
C ILE A 118 -11.15 12.63 29.51
N LEU A 119 -11.40 11.49 28.87
CA LEU A 119 -12.51 10.61 29.22
C LEU A 119 -12.37 10.06 30.66
N ARG A 120 -11.17 9.66 31.06
CA ARG A 120 -10.91 9.18 32.40
C ARG A 120 -11.20 10.26 33.46
N ALA A 121 -10.78 11.50 33.18
CA ALA A 121 -11.07 12.61 34.08
C ALA A 121 -12.58 12.86 34.22
N LYS A 122 -13.32 12.77 33.11
CA LYS A 122 -14.78 12.91 33.13
C LYS A 122 -15.46 11.80 33.90
N ILE A 123 -14.98 10.57 33.81
CA ILE A 123 -15.50 9.44 34.59
C ILE A 123 -15.29 9.69 36.08
N GLU A 124 -14.09 10.14 36.49
CA GLU A 124 -13.83 10.49 37.86
C GLU A 124 -14.78 11.56 38.39
N GLN A 125 -15.02 12.60 37.60
CA GLN A 125 -15.97 13.66 37.95
C GLN A 125 -17.39 13.10 38.17
N ALA A 126 -17.82 12.18 37.30
CA ALA A 126 -19.11 11.55 37.39
C ALA A 126 -19.22 10.68 38.67
N GLU A 127 -18.16 9.96 39.04
CA GLU A 127 -18.11 9.14 40.24
C GLU A 127 -18.16 9.98 41.51
N ARG A 128 -17.57 11.18 41.50
CA ARG A 128 -17.61 12.13 42.61
C ARG A 128 -18.92 12.89 42.73
N GLY A 129 -19.75 12.83 41.70
CA GLY A 129 -20.98 13.60 41.61
C GLY A 129 -20.73 15.00 41.03
N PHE A 130 -21.37 15.31 39.90
CA PHE A 130 -21.23 16.61 39.23
C PHE A 130 -21.76 17.78 40.04
N TYR A 131 -22.39 17.51 41.17
CA TYR A 131 -23.19 18.49 41.89
C TYR A 131 -22.55 18.94 43.23
N GLU A 132 -21.33 18.55 43.41
CA GLU A 132 -20.56 18.99 44.58
C GLU A 132 -19.87 20.30 44.37
#